data_3ffbbe8a126979eab099d8502684ffbe
#
_entry.id   3ffbbe8a126979eab099d8502684ffbe
#
_cell.length_a   1.000
_cell.length_b   1.000
_cell.length_c   1.000
_cell.angle_alpha   90.00
_cell.angle_beta   90.00
_cell.angle_gamma   90.00
#
_symmetry.space_group_name_H-M   'P 1'
#
loop_
_entity.id
_entity.type
_entity.pdbx_description
1 polymer ?
#
loop_
_entity_poly.entity_id
_entity_poly.type
_entity_poly.pdbx_seq_one_letter_code
_entity_poly.pdbx_strand_id
1 'polypeptide(L)'
;MLHQRTLGKTISAAGVGLHSGEKVEMTLRPASEDTGIRFRRVDCNPSQEIEAHANNVTDTQLGTTISQNNISVMTVEHLLAAFAGLGIDNAYIDIHGPEVPIMDGSAASFILLVELAGITEQSKPKKFLRIKKNIRVEEDDKFAEFKPFDGYRLSFQIEFEHPMIQHKLTKFSFDFSTLTFLNEISRARTFGFLKEIETLRANNLALGGSLDNAIVLDDYRILNQDGLRFEDELVRHKILDAIGDLYLMGHILVGEFNGYKSGHELNNKLIRKLYADESAWEEVEESEITDIPISYWTASLGKV
;
A
#
# COMPACT_ATOMS: atom_id res chain seq x y z
N MET A 1 19.44 -11.23 -13.64
CA MET A 1 18.50 -11.91 -12.73
C MET A 1 18.23 -10.98 -11.58
N LEU A 2 16.96 -10.66 -11.33
CA LEU A 2 16.55 -9.82 -10.21
C LEU A 2 16.64 -10.63 -8.91
N HIS A 3 17.19 -9.99 -7.89
CA HIS A 3 17.33 -10.60 -6.57
C HIS A 3 16.40 -9.92 -5.56
N GLN A 4 16.16 -10.59 -4.45
CA GLN A 4 15.44 -10.04 -3.31
C GLN A 4 16.16 -8.79 -2.78
N ARG A 5 15.40 -7.89 -2.14
CA ARG A 5 15.92 -6.65 -1.58
C ARG A 5 15.50 -6.46 -0.14
N THR A 6 16.40 -5.86 0.61
CA THR A 6 16.15 -5.38 1.96
C THR A 6 16.69 -3.96 2.14
N LEU A 7 16.48 -3.36 3.30
CA LEU A 7 17.05 -2.07 3.66
C LEU A 7 18.57 -2.17 3.87
N GLY A 8 19.31 -1.13 3.53
CA GLY A 8 20.78 -1.08 3.74
C GLY A 8 21.17 -0.85 5.19
N LYS A 9 20.36 -0.13 5.95
CA LYS A 9 20.56 0.14 7.39
C LYS A 9 19.22 0.40 8.07
N THR A 10 19.25 0.35 9.40
CA THR A 10 18.11 0.74 10.25
C THR A 10 17.84 2.24 10.15
N ILE A 11 16.56 2.61 10.07
CA ILE A 11 16.09 3.99 10.08
C ILE A 11 14.80 4.10 10.91
N SER A 12 14.64 5.22 11.62
CA SER A 12 13.46 5.46 12.46
C SER A 12 12.77 6.76 12.07
N ALA A 13 11.46 6.78 12.27
CA ALA A 13 10.62 7.95 12.14
C ALA A 13 9.56 7.96 13.24
N ALA A 14 9.02 9.13 13.53
CA ALA A 14 7.89 9.29 14.42
C ALA A 14 6.79 10.11 13.75
N GLY A 15 5.54 9.84 14.10
CA GLY A 15 4.38 10.54 13.58
C GLY A 15 3.16 10.27 14.44
N VAL A 16 1.99 10.44 13.86
CA VAL A 16 0.70 10.16 14.50
C VAL A 16 -0.04 9.10 13.70
N GLY A 17 -0.79 8.24 14.36
CA GLY A 17 -1.73 7.33 13.72
C GLY A 17 -2.93 8.11 13.18
N LEU A 18 -3.37 7.82 11.96
CA LEU A 18 -4.51 8.50 11.33
C LEU A 18 -5.80 8.29 12.14
N HIS A 19 -6.04 7.05 12.53
CA HIS A 19 -7.28 6.67 13.23
C HIS A 19 -7.14 6.80 14.73
N SER A 20 -6.06 6.30 15.30
CA SER A 20 -5.81 6.32 16.75
C SER A 20 -5.53 7.73 17.29
N GLY A 21 -4.94 8.61 16.51
CA GLY A 21 -4.44 9.91 16.95
C GLY A 21 -3.26 9.82 17.92
N GLU A 22 -2.76 8.60 18.19
CA GLU A 22 -1.64 8.37 19.10
C GLU A 22 -0.31 8.70 18.43
N LYS A 23 0.65 9.14 19.23
CA LYS A 23 2.04 9.25 18.79
C LYS A 23 2.61 7.85 18.58
N VAL A 24 3.21 7.65 17.41
CA VAL A 24 3.80 6.37 17.01
C VAL A 24 5.28 6.58 16.68
N GLU A 25 6.10 5.64 17.14
CA GLU A 25 7.48 5.51 16.70
C GLU A 25 7.62 4.25 15.85
N MET A 26 8.19 4.41 14.67
CA MET A 26 8.39 3.33 13.70
C MET A 26 9.88 3.21 13.38
N THR A 27 10.40 1.97 13.38
CA THR A 27 11.77 1.67 12.99
C THR A 27 11.77 0.60 11.90
N LEU A 28 12.27 0.95 10.72
CA LEU A 28 12.47 0.05 9.61
C LEU A 28 13.86 -0.59 9.73
N ARG A 29 13.96 -1.91 9.64
CA ARG A 29 15.22 -2.64 9.78
C ARG A 29 15.42 -3.65 8.64
N PRO A 30 16.68 -3.86 8.22
CA PRO A 30 17.01 -4.97 7.31
C PRO A 30 16.52 -6.31 7.86
N ALA A 31 16.16 -7.22 6.93
CA ALA A 31 15.84 -8.60 7.25
C ALA A 31 16.58 -9.56 6.32
N SER A 32 16.73 -10.81 6.74
CA SER A 32 17.33 -11.86 5.94
C SER A 32 16.45 -12.22 4.74
N GLU A 33 17.02 -12.92 3.78
CA GLU A 33 16.31 -13.48 2.63
C GLU A 33 15.15 -14.37 3.08
N ASP A 34 14.05 -14.33 2.31
CA ASP A 34 12.82 -15.10 2.57
C ASP A 34 12.14 -14.78 3.91
N THR A 35 12.49 -13.66 4.56
CA THR A 35 11.78 -13.22 5.77
C THR A 35 10.39 -12.67 5.44
N GLY A 36 10.24 -12.05 4.26
CA GLY A 36 9.07 -11.25 3.93
C GLY A 36 9.01 -9.95 4.75
N ILE A 37 7.85 -9.32 4.78
CA ILE A 37 7.62 -8.11 5.57
C ILE A 37 7.00 -8.52 6.91
N ARG A 38 7.64 -8.11 8.02
CA ARG A 38 7.26 -8.47 9.38
C ARG A 38 7.06 -7.23 10.24
N PHE A 39 5.85 -7.03 10.73
CA PHE A 39 5.55 -6.01 11.73
C PHE A 39 5.80 -6.55 13.13
N ARG A 40 6.36 -5.72 14.02
CA ARG A 40 6.67 -6.09 15.40
C ARG A 40 6.17 -5.01 16.34
N ARG A 41 5.25 -5.37 17.24
CA ARG A 41 4.76 -4.49 18.30
C ARG A 41 5.77 -4.54 19.44
N VAL A 42 6.66 -3.55 19.47
CA VAL A 42 7.76 -3.49 20.44
C VAL A 42 7.35 -2.87 21.79
N ASP A 43 6.19 -2.24 21.84
CA ASP A 43 5.54 -1.74 23.06
C ASP A 43 4.78 -2.82 23.84
N CYS A 44 4.61 -4.01 23.24
CA CYS A 44 4.02 -5.18 23.91
C CYS A 44 5.10 -6.03 24.58
N ASN A 45 4.76 -6.69 25.69
CA ASN A 45 5.67 -7.56 26.41
C ASN A 45 5.06 -8.98 26.57
N PRO A 46 5.66 -10.06 25.96
CA PRO A 46 6.79 -9.98 25.03
C PRO A 46 6.41 -9.32 23.71
N SER A 47 7.40 -8.76 22.99
CA SER A 47 7.19 -8.23 21.66
C SER A 47 6.72 -9.36 20.72
N GLN A 48 5.72 -9.07 19.89
CA GLN A 48 5.13 -10.05 19.00
C GLN A 48 5.26 -9.60 17.56
N GLU A 49 5.32 -10.58 16.68
CA GLU A 49 5.55 -10.43 15.26
C GLU A 49 4.28 -10.79 14.48
N ILE A 50 3.96 -10.00 13.47
CA ILE A 50 2.82 -10.20 12.58
C ILE A 50 3.38 -10.22 11.15
N GLU A 51 3.14 -11.29 10.42
CA GLU A 51 3.47 -11.34 9.00
C GLU A 51 2.51 -10.46 8.20
N ALA A 52 3.05 -9.62 7.31
CA ALA A 52 2.28 -8.88 6.33
C ALA A 52 1.75 -9.84 5.26
N HIS A 53 0.65 -10.50 5.57
CA HIS A 53 0.02 -11.51 4.71
C HIS A 53 -1.50 -11.36 4.73
N ALA A 54 -2.16 -11.61 3.59
CA ALA A 54 -3.61 -11.43 3.44
C ALA A 54 -4.46 -12.22 4.45
N ASN A 55 -3.96 -13.37 4.92
CA ASN A 55 -4.65 -14.17 5.94
C ASN A 55 -4.64 -13.52 7.32
N ASN A 56 -3.72 -12.60 7.59
CA ASN A 56 -3.61 -11.87 8.85
C ASN A 56 -4.41 -10.57 8.85
N VAL A 57 -5.08 -10.22 7.75
CA VAL A 57 -6.02 -9.08 7.71
C VAL A 57 -7.26 -9.43 8.51
N THR A 58 -7.56 -8.60 9.51
CA THR A 58 -8.67 -8.81 10.46
C THR A 58 -9.69 -7.68 10.46
N ASP A 59 -9.31 -6.49 10.00
CA ASP A 59 -10.20 -5.36 9.82
C ASP A 59 -9.79 -4.57 8.57
N THR A 60 -10.80 -4.04 7.87
CA THR A 60 -10.66 -3.30 6.63
C THR A 60 -11.46 -1.99 6.63
N GLN A 61 -11.90 -1.55 7.81
CA GLN A 61 -12.64 -0.31 7.96
C GLN A 61 -11.69 0.89 7.84
N LEU A 62 -11.80 1.62 6.73
CA LEU A 62 -11.03 2.83 6.40
C LEU A 62 -9.50 2.66 6.34
N GLY A 63 -9.01 1.44 6.41
CA GLY A 63 -7.59 1.09 6.32
C GLY A 63 -7.42 -0.41 6.54
N THR A 64 -6.26 -0.93 6.23
CA THR A 64 -5.96 -2.36 6.40
C THR A 64 -5.28 -2.60 7.74
N THR A 65 -5.92 -3.42 8.57
CA THR A 65 -5.39 -3.88 9.86
C THR A 65 -4.97 -5.34 9.75
N ILE A 66 -3.74 -5.61 10.13
CA ILE A 66 -3.23 -6.98 10.27
C ILE A 66 -3.11 -7.34 11.75
N SER A 67 -3.43 -8.60 12.08
CA SER A 67 -3.39 -9.09 13.46
C SER A 67 -2.90 -10.52 13.55
N GLN A 68 -2.21 -10.81 14.63
CA GLN A 68 -1.80 -12.16 15.02
C GLN A 68 -1.63 -12.22 16.55
N ASN A 69 -2.06 -13.32 17.18
CA ASN A 69 -1.89 -13.54 18.62
C ASN A 69 -2.43 -12.38 19.51
N ASN A 70 -3.60 -11.83 19.19
CA ASN A 70 -4.25 -10.71 19.89
C ASN A 70 -3.50 -9.37 19.82
N ILE A 71 -2.56 -9.24 18.91
CA ILE A 71 -1.88 -7.98 18.61
C ILE A 71 -2.24 -7.56 17.19
N SER A 72 -2.39 -6.25 17.00
CA SER A 72 -2.74 -5.66 15.72
C SER A 72 -1.83 -4.48 15.37
N VAL A 73 -1.71 -4.23 14.06
CA VAL A 73 -1.16 -3.00 13.49
C VAL A 73 -2.12 -2.51 12.42
N MET A 74 -2.58 -1.26 12.56
CA MET A 74 -3.51 -0.61 11.65
C MET A 74 -2.79 0.18 10.56
N THR A 75 -3.50 0.45 9.44
CA THR A 75 -3.09 1.37 8.35
C THR A 75 -1.73 0.99 7.74
N VAL A 76 -1.60 -0.28 7.35
CA VAL A 76 -0.33 -0.82 6.81
C VAL A 76 -0.13 -0.54 5.31
N GLU A 77 -1.19 -0.20 4.59
CA GLU A 77 -1.25 -0.12 3.12
C GLU A 77 -0.29 0.89 2.51
N HIS A 78 -0.14 2.09 3.07
CA HIS A 78 0.73 3.12 2.49
C HIS A 78 2.22 2.75 2.57
N LEU A 79 2.65 2.16 3.70
CA LEU A 79 4.00 1.64 3.85
C LEU A 79 4.26 0.44 2.93
N LEU A 80 3.28 -0.48 2.84
CA LEU A 80 3.38 -1.63 1.95
C LEU A 80 3.40 -1.20 0.47
N ALA A 81 2.65 -0.16 0.09
CA ALA A 81 2.72 0.41 -1.26
C ALA A 81 4.11 0.98 -1.57
N ALA A 82 4.76 1.66 -0.60
CA ALA A 82 6.13 2.14 -0.76
C ALA A 82 7.12 0.97 -0.94
N PHE A 83 6.98 -0.10 -0.16
CA PHE A 83 7.82 -1.30 -0.29
C PHE A 83 7.61 -2.00 -1.62
N ALA A 84 6.36 -2.17 -2.06
CA ALA A 84 6.04 -2.69 -3.39
C ALA A 84 6.69 -1.85 -4.49
N GLY A 85 6.53 -0.53 -4.42
CA GLY A 85 7.08 0.41 -5.41
C GLY A 85 8.60 0.38 -5.54
N LEU A 86 9.31 0.16 -4.43
CA LEU A 86 10.76 0.08 -4.39
C LEU A 86 11.30 -1.35 -4.47
N GLY A 87 10.43 -2.34 -4.49
CA GLY A 87 10.78 -3.75 -4.58
C GLY A 87 11.47 -4.31 -3.33
N ILE A 88 11.09 -3.86 -2.14
CA ILE A 88 11.63 -4.35 -0.86
C ILE A 88 10.90 -5.66 -0.50
N ASP A 89 11.58 -6.77 -0.54
CA ASP A 89 11.03 -8.09 -0.25
C ASP A 89 11.09 -8.44 1.24
N ASN A 90 12.13 -7.99 1.94
CA ASN A 90 12.43 -8.42 3.31
C ASN A 90 12.68 -7.23 4.23
N ALA A 91 11.87 -7.05 5.26
CA ALA A 91 12.06 -6.00 6.25
C ALA A 91 11.38 -6.35 7.59
N TYR A 92 11.99 -5.91 8.70
CA TYR A 92 11.30 -5.79 9.97
C TYR A 92 10.84 -4.36 10.18
N ILE A 93 9.61 -4.21 10.67
CA ILE A 93 8.98 -2.93 10.99
C ILE A 93 8.62 -2.96 12.46
N ASP A 94 9.47 -2.35 13.29
CA ASP A 94 9.22 -2.22 14.73
C ASP A 94 8.30 -1.02 14.94
N ILE A 95 7.14 -1.25 15.57
CA ILE A 95 6.12 -0.24 15.84
C ILE A 95 5.93 -0.12 17.36
N HIS A 96 6.08 1.09 17.87
CA HIS A 96 5.66 1.49 19.20
C HIS A 96 4.36 2.29 19.07
N GLY A 97 3.22 1.62 19.27
CA GLY A 97 1.87 2.14 19.02
C GLY A 97 0.99 1.18 18.22
N PRO A 98 -0.32 1.47 18.08
CA PRO A 98 -1.29 0.55 17.47
C PRO A 98 -1.32 0.63 15.93
N GLU A 99 -0.66 1.61 15.32
CA GLU A 99 -0.90 2.00 13.93
C GLU A 99 0.41 2.42 13.25
N VAL A 100 0.54 2.23 11.93
CA VAL A 100 1.62 2.86 11.15
C VAL A 100 1.40 4.37 11.11
N PRO A 101 2.42 5.22 11.36
CA PRO A 101 2.23 6.66 11.33
C PRO A 101 1.79 7.13 9.95
N ILE A 102 0.78 8.00 9.89
CA ILE A 102 0.19 8.44 8.61
C ILE A 102 1.14 9.31 7.77
N MET A 103 2.13 9.92 8.40
CA MET A 103 3.09 10.83 7.78
C MET A 103 2.38 12.00 7.06
N ASP A 104 2.58 12.15 5.75
CA ASP A 104 1.93 13.14 4.92
C ASP A 104 0.64 12.61 4.23
N GLY A 105 0.21 11.41 4.59
CA GLY A 105 -0.96 10.75 4.01
C GLY A 105 -0.73 10.03 2.69
N SER A 106 0.52 9.97 2.21
CA SER A 106 0.91 9.31 0.97
C SER A 106 2.02 8.27 1.21
N ALA A 107 2.50 7.60 0.17
CA ALA A 107 3.66 6.71 0.25
C ALA A 107 5.01 7.46 0.20
N ALA A 108 5.03 8.75 -0.18
CA ALA A 108 6.26 9.49 -0.45
C ALA A 108 7.19 9.60 0.75
N SER A 109 6.65 9.79 1.95
CA SER A 109 7.44 9.87 3.18
C SER A 109 8.13 8.54 3.50
N PHE A 110 7.47 7.41 3.25
CA PHE A 110 8.07 6.07 3.43
C PHE A 110 9.14 5.78 2.39
N ILE A 111 8.93 6.20 1.14
CA ILE A 111 9.93 6.13 0.07
C ILE A 111 11.20 6.88 0.50
N LEU A 112 11.06 8.11 1.00
CA LEU A 112 12.19 8.88 1.49
C LEU A 112 12.95 8.15 2.60
N LEU A 113 12.25 7.53 3.55
CA LEU A 113 12.89 6.74 4.60
C LEU A 113 13.68 5.56 4.02
N VAL A 114 13.11 4.82 3.06
CA VAL A 114 13.81 3.71 2.39
C VAL A 114 15.03 4.20 1.62
N GLU A 115 14.93 5.32 0.90
CA GLU A 115 16.06 5.91 0.19
C GLU A 115 17.18 6.34 1.14
N LEU A 116 16.84 6.95 2.27
CA LEU A 116 17.81 7.35 3.31
C LEU A 116 18.43 6.12 4.00
N ALA A 117 17.69 5.03 4.16
CA ALA A 117 18.23 3.76 4.65
C ALA A 117 19.15 3.10 3.62
N GLY A 118 18.98 3.40 2.35
CA GLY A 118 19.56 2.67 1.24
C GLY A 118 18.85 1.31 1.03
N ILE A 119 19.08 0.74 -0.14
CA ILE A 119 18.54 -0.59 -0.51
C ILE A 119 19.71 -1.53 -0.76
N THR A 120 19.65 -2.72 -0.19
CA THR A 120 20.64 -3.79 -0.39
C THR A 120 20.01 -4.92 -1.17
N GLU A 121 20.63 -5.29 -2.28
CA GLU A 121 20.29 -6.48 -3.05
C GLU A 121 20.88 -7.73 -2.35
N GLN A 122 20.08 -8.78 -2.28
CA GLN A 122 20.41 -10.03 -1.60
C GLN A 122 20.79 -11.12 -2.62
N SER A 123 21.14 -12.33 -2.19
CA SER A 123 21.63 -13.38 -3.10
C SER A 123 20.53 -14.24 -3.71
N LYS A 124 19.35 -14.32 -3.05
CA LYS A 124 18.24 -15.13 -3.55
C LYS A 124 17.48 -14.44 -4.69
N PRO A 125 16.99 -15.20 -5.69
CA PRO A 125 16.19 -14.65 -6.76
C PRO A 125 14.90 -14.04 -6.21
N LYS A 126 14.47 -12.96 -6.86
CA LYS A 126 13.17 -12.33 -6.61
C LYS A 126 12.08 -13.15 -7.25
N LYS A 127 10.99 -13.35 -6.50
CA LYS A 127 9.79 -14.02 -6.97
C LYS A 127 8.67 -13.02 -7.24
N PHE A 128 7.80 -13.39 -8.17
CA PHE A 128 6.61 -12.68 -8.55
C PHE A 128 5.42 -13.64 -8.50
N LEU A 129 4.22 -13.12 -8.30
CA LEU A 129 2.99 -13.89 -8.34
C LEU A 129 2.28 -13.63 -9.67
N ARG A 130 2.26 -14.63 -10.57
CA ARG A 130 1.60 -14.54 -11.89
C ARG A 130 0.16 -14.99 -11.81
N ILE A 131 -0.76 -14.18 -12.35
CA ILE A 131 -2.17 -14.52 -12.51
C ILE A 131 -2.37 -15.34 -13.78
N LYS A 132 -3.00 -16.51 -13.64
CA LYS A 132 -3.26 -17.45 -14.75
C LYS A 132 -4.71 -17.47 -15.22
N LYS A 133 -5.65 -17.04 -14.35
CA LYS A 133 -7.09 -17.04 -14.64
C LYS A 133 -7.73 -15.74 -14.17
N ASN A 134 -8.84 -15.39 -14.77
CA ASN A 134 -9.67 -14.31 -14.25
C ASN A 134 -10.26 -14.72 -12.90
N ILE A 135 -10.01 -13.90 -11.89
CA ILE A 135 -10.59 -14.01 -10.56
C ILE A 135 -11.31 -12.70 -10.25
N ARG A 136 -12.58 -12.76 -9.86
CA ARG A 136 -13.39 -11.59 -9.57
C ARG A 136 -14.22 -11.79 -8.32
N VAL A 137 -14.32 -10.75 -7.51
CA VAL A 137 -15.24 -10.61 -6.38
C VAL A 137 -16.12 -9.40 -6.61
N GLU A 138 -17.39 -9.51 -6.24
CA GLU A 138 -18.39 -8.47 -6.41
C GLU A 138 -19.25 -8.36 -5.15
N GLU A 139 -19.59 -7.13 -4.78
CA GLU A 139 -20.55 -6.82 -3.73
C GLU A 139 -21.36 -5.60 -4.18
N ASP A 140 -22.68 -5.77 -4.28
CA ASP A 140 -23.61 -4.78 -4.83
C ASP A 140 -23.14 -4.31 -6.21
N ASP A 141 -22.81 -3.01 -6.34
CA ASP A 141 -22.31 -2.39 -7.56
C ASP A 141 -20.77 -2.25 -7.60
N LYS A 142 -20.05 -2.90 -6.67
CA LYS A 142 -18.59 -2.80 -6.53
C LYS A 142 -17.92 -4.09 -6.97
N PHE A 143 -16.71 -3.98 -7.50
CA PHE A 143 -15.93 -5.18 -7.78
C PHE A 143 -14.42 -4.95 -7.67
N ALA A 144 -13.70 -6.06 -7.46
CA ALA A 144 -12.26 -6.18 -7.64
C ALA A 144 -11.96 -7.44 -8.47
N GLU A 145 -11.02 -7.35 -9.41
CA GLU A 145 -10.75 -8.41 -10.38
C GLU A 145 -9.28 -8.52 -10.71
N PHE A 146 -8.78 -9.75 -10.81
CA PHE A 146 -7.51 -10.07 -11.44
C PHE A 146 -7.72 -10.68 -12.83
N LYS A 147 -6.86 -10.31 -13.78
CA LYS A 147 -6.76 -10.91 -15.12
C LYS A 147 -5.32 -11.28 -15.45
N PRO A 148 -5.10 -12.35 -16.24
CA PRO A 148 -3.80 -12.59 -16.83
C PRO A 148 -3.34 -11.39 -17.67
N PHE A 149 -2.11 -10.96 -17.42
CA PHE A 149 -1.45 -9.90 -18.17
C PHE A 149 0.06 -10.08 -18.03
N ASP A 150 0.81 -9.85 -19.10
CA ASP A 150 2.27 -9.95 -19.06
C ASP A 150 2.86 -8.58 -18.70
N GLY A 151 3.10 -8.37 -17.41
CA GLY A 151 3.44 -7.13 -16.75
C GLY A 151 2.57 -6.91 -15.51
N TYR A 152 2.54 -5.71 -14.96
CA TYR A 152 1.65 -5.35 -13.87
C TYR A 152 0.85 -4.09 -14.23
N ARG A 153 -0.44 -4.25 -14.46
CA ARG A 153 -1.36 -3.14 -14.77
C ARG A 153 -2.35 -2.96 -13.64
N LEU A 154 -2.59 -1.71 -13.27
CA LEU A 154 -3.65 -1.34 -12.34
C LEU A 154 -4.61 -0.37 -13.01
N SER A 155 -5.90 -0.67 -12.88
CA SER A 155 -6.99 0.21 -13.28
C SER A 155 -7.95 0.39 -12.13
N PHE A 156 -8.33 1.61 -11.84
CA PHE A 156 -9.27 1.90 -10.77
C PHE A 156 -10.28 2.96 -11.21
N GLN A 157 -11.52 2.78 -10.75
CA GLN A 157 -12.57 3.78 -10.93
C GLN A 157 -13.29 3.98 -9.59
N ILE A 158 -13.38 5.25 -9.21
CA ILE A 158 -14.15 5.72 -8.05
C ILE A 158 -15.46 6.37 -8.51
N GLU A 159 -16.41 6.44 -7.61
CA GLU A 159 -17.65 7.18 -7.83
C GLU A 159 -18.06 7.83 -6.51
N PHE A 160 -18.05 9.17 -6.51
CA PHE A 160 -18.50 9.99 -5.39
C PHE A 160 -19.37 11.10 -5.92
N GLU A 161 -20.52 11.34 -5.28
CA GLU A 161 -21.40 12.46 -5.56
C GLU A 161 -20.83 13.74 -4.92
N HIS A 162 -19.90 14.40 -5.62
CA HIS A 162 -19.30 15.63 -5.15
C HIS A 162 -18.98 16.59 -6.31
N PRO A 163 -19.31 17.90 -6.22
CA PRO A 163 -19.14 18.85 -7.32
C PRO A 163 -17.69 19.02 -7.79
N MET A 164 -16.71 18.81 -6.92
CA MET A 164 -15.29 18.89 -7.28
C MET A 164 -14.76 17.62 -7.96
N ILE A 165 -15.51 16.51 -7.89
CA ILE A 165 -15.11 15.23 -8.49
C ILE A 165 -15.76 15.10 -9.85
N GLN A 166 -15.07 15.57 -10.89
CA GLN A 166 -15.55 15.46 -12.26
C GLN A 166 -15.41 14.02 -12.76
N HIS A 167 -16.37 13.54 -13.55
CA HIS A 167 -16.38 12.17 -14.08
C HIS A 167 -15.08 11.76 -14.78
N LYS A 168 -14.41 12.66 -15.49
CA LYS A 168 -13.12 12.40 -16.15
C LYS A 168 -11.96 12.14 -15.17
N LEU A 169 -12.09 12.55 -13.91
CA LEU A 169 -11.08 12.43 -12.86
C LEU A 169 -11.34 11.25 -11.92
N THR A 170 -12.33 10.41 -12.25
CA THR A 170 -12.73 9.27 -11.41
C THR A 170 -12.11 7.96 -11.85
N LYS A 171 -11.37 7.93 -12.97
CA LYS A 171 -10.76 6.73 -13.50
C LYS A 171 -9.29 6.97 -13.84
N PHE A 172 -8.43 6.06 -13.39
CA PHE A 172 -7.02 6.05 -13.75
C PHE A 172 -6.55 4.62 -14.02
N SER A 173 -5.63 4.47 -14.98
CA SER A 173 -5.01 3.20 -15.32
C SER A 173 -3.56 3.44 -15.71
N PHE A 174 -2.65 2.58 -15.25
CA PHE A 174 -1.24 2.66 -15.60
C PHE A 174 -0.56 1.29 -15.56
N ASP A 175 0.52 1.16 -16.31
CA ASP A 175 1.42 0.03 -16.23
C ASP A 175 2.46 0.31 -15.14
N PHE A 176 2.49 -0.58 -14.15
CA PHE A 176 3.32 -0.40 -12.97
C PHE A 176 4.79 -0.65 -13.30
N SER A 177 5.60 0.29 -12.92
CA SER A 177 7.04 0.16 -12.77
C SER A 177 7.45 0.99 -11.56
N THR A 178 8.66 0.79 -11.03
CA THR A 178 9.17 1.67 -9.96
C THR A 178 9.07 3.14 -10.36
N LEU A 179 9.44 3.49 -11.61
CA LEU A 179 9.42 4.86 -12.09
C LEU A 179 8.01 5.44 -12.21
N THR A 180 7.07 4.69 -12.79
CA THR A 180 5.68 5.13 -12.93
C THR A 180 5.00 5.25 -11.57
N PHE A 181 5.27 4.32 -10.65
CA PHE A 181 4.78 4.42 -9.27
C PHE A 181 5.29 5.68 -8.57
N LEU A 182 6.59 5.97 -8.65
CA LEU A 182 7.19 7.16 -8.03
C LEU A 182 6.60 8.46 -8.58
N ASN A 183 6.43 8.55 -9.91
CA ASN A 183 5.99 9.77 -10.57
C ASN A 183 4.47 9.99 -10.48
N GLU A 184 3.69 8.91 -10.61
CA GLU A 184 2.24 9.00 -10.85
C GLU A 184 1.39 8.69 -9.60
N ILE A 185 1.89 7.88 -8.67
CA ILE A 185 1.08 7.32 -7.58
C ILE A 185 1.58 7.72 -6.20
N SER A 186 2.88 7.61 -5.95
CA SER A 186 3.46 7.62 -4.61
C SER A 186 3.10 8.84 -3.76
N ARG A 187 2.81 9.99 -4.38
CA ARG A 187 2.50 11.26 -3.75
C ARG A 187 1.01 11.51 -3.54
N ALA A 188 0.14 10.62 -4.00
CA ALA A 188 -1.30 10.77 -3.82
C ALA A 188 -1.69 10.58 -2.35
N ARG A 189 -2.36 11.57 -1.77
CA ARG A 189 -2.74 11.59 -0.35
C ARG A 189 -4.07 10.92 -0.10
N THR A 190 -4.21 10.33 1.09
CA THR A 190 -5.51 9.90 1.62
C THR A 190 -6.49 11.09 1.70
N PHE A 191 -7.78 10.80 1.71
CA PHE A 191 -8.82 11.83 1.68
C PHE A 191 -10.03 11.43 2.52
N GLY A 192 -10.81 12.43 2.90
CA GLY A 192 -12.07 12.22 3.60
C GLY A 192 -13.04 13.39 3.40
N PHE A 193 -14.32 13.12 3.66
CA PHE A 193 -15.38 14.10 3.57
C PHE A 193 -15.68 14.69 4.96
N LEU A 194 -15.70 16.03 5.05
CA LEU A 194 -15.89 16.73 6.32
C LEU A 194 -17.18 16.29 7.05
N LYS A 195 -18.25 16.03 6.29
CA LYS A 195 -19.54 15.55 6.82
C LYS A 195 -19.44 14.21 7.56
N GLU A 196 -18.41 13.40 7.27
CA GLU A 196 -18.20 12.09 7.87
C GLU A 196 -17.29 12.15 9.11
N ILE A 197 -16.49 13.22 9.24
CA ILE A 197 -15.45 13.33 10.28
C ILE A 197 -16.04 13.29 11.69
N GLU A 198 -17.18 13.94 11.94
CA GLU A 198 -17.82 13.91 13.26
C GLU A 198 -18.25 12.51 13.63
N THR A 199 -18.86 11.78 12.68
CA THR A 199 -19.26 10.38 12.89
C THR A 199 -18.05 9.46 13.08
N LEU A 200 -16.99 9.68 12.32
CA LEU A 200 -15.75 8.91 12.45
C LEU A 200 -15.11 9.13 13.83
N ARG A 201 -15.01 10.38 14.29
CA ARG A 201 -14.45 10.71 15.60
C ARG A 201 -15.29 10.17 16.75
N ALA A 202 -16.62 10.17 16.61
CA ALA A 202 -17.51 9.56 17.59
C ALA A 202 -17.29 8.02 17.71
N ASN A 203 -16.76 7.39 16.65
CA ASN A 203 -16.39 5.98 16.62
C ASN A 203 -14.88 5.75 16.86
N ASN A 204 -14.16 6.73 17.41
CA ASN A 204 -12.71 6.67 17.65
C ASN A 204 -11.87 6.44 16.38
N LEU A 205 -12.32 6.97 15.23
CA LEU A 205 -11.61 6.94 13.97
C LEU A 205 -11.22 8.35 13.52
N ALA A 206 -10.21 8.47 12.67
CA ALA A 206 -9.69 9.75 12.12
C ALA A 206 -9.31 10.78 13.22
N LEU A 207 -8.88 10.32 14.41
CA LEU A 207 -8.51 11.19 15.52
C LEU A 207 -7.23 12.00 15.23
N GLY A 208 -6.30 11.46 14.45
CA GLY A 208 -5.07 12.10 14.02
C GLY A 208 -5.15 12.78 12.65
N GLY A 209 -6.32 12.73 11.99
CA GLY A 209 -6.53 13.35 10.68
C GLY A 209 -6.48 14.88 10.73
N SER A 210 -5.73 15.48 9.80
CA SER A 210 -5.56 16.92 9.64
C SER A 210 -5.39 17.30 8.16
N LEU A 211 -5.40 18.61 7.86
CA LEU A 211 -5.12 19.10 6.50
C LEU A 211 -3.65 18.86 6.07
N ASP A 212 -2.76 18.54 7.01
CA ASP A 212 -1.36 18.24 6.70
C ASP A 212 -1.15 16.80 6.21
N ASN A 213 -2.09 15.89 6.55
CA ASN A 213 -1.96 14.45 6.25
C ASN A 213 -3.14 13.83 5.50
N ALA A 214 -4.14 14.63 5.12
CA ALA A 214 -5.28 14.18 4.34
C ALA A 214 -5.85 15.30 3.47
N ILE A 215 -6.41 14.94 2.32
CA ILE A 215 -7.27 15.83 1.55
C ILE A 215 -8.64 15.82 2.22
N VAL A 216 -9.15 17.00 2.57
CA VAL A 216 -10.47 17.13 3.18
C VAL A 216 -11.39 17.89 2.23
N LEU A 217 -12.53 17.28 1.92
CA LEU A 217 -13.57 17.88 1.09
C LEU A 217 -14.78 18.26 1.97
N ASP A 218 -15.23 19.53 1.89
CA ASP A 218 -16.55 19.90 2.37
C ASP A 218 -17.60 19.63 1.27
N ASP A 219 -18.83 20.07 1.40
CA ASP A 219 -19.88 19.79 0.39
C ASP A 219 -19.64 20.48 -0.97
N TYR A 220 -18.69 21.40 -1.07
CA TYR A 220 -18.49 22.24 -2.26
C TYR A 220 -17.06 22.31 -2.76
N ARG A 221 -16.06 22.13 -1.89
CA ARG A 221 -14.65 22.38 -2.23
C ARG A 221 -13.67 21.52 -1.42
N ILE A 222 -12.42 21.55 -1.86
CA ILE A 222 -11.27 21.04 -1.12
C ILE A 222 -10.80 22.10 -0.14
N LEU A 223 -10.57 21.72 1.12
CA LEU A 223 -10.20 22.62 2.21
C LEU A 223 -8.70 22.87 2.31
N ASN A 224 -7.87 21.97 1.76
CA ASN A 224 -6.42 22.12 1.76
C ASN A 224 -6.00 23.36 0.95
N GLN A 225 -5.27 24.29 1.54
CA GLN A 225 -4.88 25.56 0.91
C GLN A 225 -3.98 25.35 -0.31
N ASP A 226 -3.11 24.35 -0.28
CA ASP A 226 -2.19 24.00 -1.38
C ASP A 226 -2.88 23.22 -2.51
N GLY A 227 -4.19 22.90 -2.36
CA GLY A 227 -4.97 22.14 -3.34
C GLY A 227 -4.52 20.69 -3.48
N LEU A 228 -4.70 20.14 -4.67
CA LEU A 228 -4.36 18.77 -5.04
C LEU A 228 -2.94 18.70 -5.63
N ARG A 229 -2.25 17.59 -5.38
CA ARG A 229 -0.95 17.26 -6.01
C ARG A 229 -1.12 16.73 -7.45
N PHE A 230 -2.27 16.13 -7.75
CA PHE A 230 -2.70 15.68 -9.07
C PHE A 230 -4.17 16.06 -9.26
N GLU A 231 -4.61 16.40 -10.47
CA GLU A 231 -6.03 16.71 -10.73
C GLU A 231 -6.96 15.56 -10.33
N ASP A 232 -6.49 14.32 -10.48
CA ASP A 232 -7.16 13.06 -10.20
C ASP A 232 -6.59 12.35 -8.94
N GLU A 233 -6.11 13.13 -7.96
CA GLU A 233 -5.40 12.62 -6.77
C GLU A 233 -6.20 11.55 -6.01
N LEU A 234 -7.52 11.69 -5.93
CA LEU A 234 -8.37 10.77 -5.17
C LEU A 234 -8.33 9.33 -5.75
N VAL A 235 -8.45 9.20 -7.07
CA VAL A 235 -8.38 7.87 -7.70
C VAL A 235 -6.95 7.31 -7.69
N ARG A 236 -5.93 8.15 -7.81
CA ARG A 236 -4.53 7.74 -7.66
C ARG A 236 -4.24 7.22 -6.25
N HIS A 237 -4.84 7.85 -5.23
CA HIS A 237 -4.72 7.35 -3.87
C HIS A 237 -5.38 5.97 -3.71
N LYS A 238 -6.57 5.75 -4.29
CA LYS A 238 -7.20 4.42 -4.27
C LYS A 238 -6.36 3.33 -4.96
N ILE A 239 -5.56 3.72 -5.95
CA ILE A 239 -4.56 2.82 -6.56
C ILE A 239 -3.39 2.58 -5.61
N LEU A 240 -2.91 3.60 -4.90
CA LEU A 240 -1.88 3.47 -3.87
C LEU A 240 -2.31 2.46 -2.81
N ASP A 241 -3.52 2.61 -2.27
CA ASP A 241 -4.13 1.68 -1.31
C ASP A 241 -4.16 0.26 -1.87
N ALA A 242 -4.64 0.11 -3.12
CA ALA A 242 -4.71 -1.21 -3.75
C ALA A 242 -3.32 -1.85 -3.91
N ILE A 243 -2.28 -1.09 -4.29
CA ILE A 243 -0.91 -1.61 -4.38
C ILE A 243 -0.45 -2.15 -3.03
N GLY A 244 -0.69 -1.41 -1.94
CA GLY A 244 -0.33 -1.84 -0.59
C GLY A 244 -1.11 -3.06 -0.12
N ASP A 245 -2.42 -3.08 -0.34
CA ASP A 245 -3.27 -4.24 -0.02
C ASP A 245 -2.84 -5.49 -0.80
N LEU A 246 -2.57 -5.34 -2.12
CA LEU A 246 -2.14 -6.44 -2.97
C LEU A 246 -0.73 -6.93 -2.61
N TYR A 247 0.12 -6.09 -2.01
CA TYR A 247 1.43 -6.53 -1.56
C TYR A 247 1.37 -7.50 -0.36
N LEU A 248 0.21 -7.63 0.30
CA LEU A 248 -0.08 -8.69 1.27
C LEU A 248 -0.14 -10.10 0.64
N MET A 249 0.02 -10.23 -0.66
CA MET A 249 0.31 -11.50 -1.33
C MET A 249 1.76 -11.96 -1.14
N GLY A 250 2.63 -11.14 -0.54
CA GLY A 250 4.05 -11.45 -0.30
C GLY A 250 4.95 -11.25 -1.51
N HIS A 251 4.39 -11.07 -2.70
CA HIS A 251 5.12 -10.87 -3.96
C HIS A 251 4.44 -9.79 -4.80
N ILE A 252 5.23 -9.22 -5.71
CA ILE A 252 4.69 -8.32 -6.72
C ILE A 252 3.92 -9.11 -7.76
N LEU A 253 2.78 -8.54 -8.18
CA LEU A 253 1.88 -9.14 -9.15
C LEU A 253 2.48 -9.11 -10.58
N VAL A 254 2.29 -10.18 -11.31
CA VAL A 254 2.33 -10.24 -12.78
C VAL A 254 0.91 -10.56 -13.25
N GLY A 255 0.20 -9.52 -13.66
CA GLY A 255 -1.21 -9.58 -13.97
C GLY A 255 -1.83 -8.19 -14.03
N GLU A 256 -3.12 -8.11 -14.32
CA GLU A 256 -3.90 -6.88 -14.29
C GLU A 256 -4.86 -6.91 -13.10
N PHE A 257 -4.88 -5.80 -12.34
CA PHE A 257 -5.87 -5.53 -11.30
C PHE A 257 -6.84 -4.47 -11.79
N ASN A 258 -8.14 -4.74 -11.65
CA ASN A 258 -9.21 -3.79 -11.93
C ASN A 258 -10.10 -3.61 -10.69
N GLY A 259 -10.21 -2.38 -10.19
CA GLY A 259 -11.08 -1.99 -9.10
C GLY A 259 -12.18 -1.02 -9.54
N TYR A 260 -13.42 -1.32 -9.25
CA TYR A 260 -14.54 -0.38 -9.38
C TYR A 260 -15.19 -0.19 -8.02
N LYS A 261 -15.10 1.03 -7.49
CA LYS A 261 -15.58 1.38 -6.14
C LYS A 261 -15.03 0.43 -5.05
N SER A 262 -13.92 -0.26 -5.34
CA SER A 262 -13.29 -1.21 -4.44
C SER A 262 -12.66 -0.50 -3.23
N GLY A 263 -12.45 -1.24 -2.18
CA GLY A 263 -11.75 -0.84 -0.97
C GLY A 263 -10.99 -2.03 -0.37
N HIS A 264 -10.39 -1.84 0.78
CA HIS A 264 -9.54 -2.82 1.46
C HIS A 264 -10.23 -4.19 1.63
N GLU A 265 -11.53 -4.19 1.94
CA GLU A 265 -12.30 -5.42 2.11
C GLU A 265 -12.38 -6.24 0.82
N LEU A 266 -12.78 -5.63 -0.31
CA LEU A 266 -12.85 -6.32 -1.60
C LEU A 266 -11.48 -6.72 -2.11
N ASN A 267 -10.45 -5.90 -1.89
CA ASN A 267 -9.07 -6.23 -2.23
C ASN A 267 -8.61 -7.48 -1.47
N ASN A 268 -8.87 -7.56 -0.17
CA ASN A 268 -8.53 -8.73 0.65
C ASN A 268 -9.36 -9.97 0.25
N LYS A 269 -10.66 -9.83 0.01
CA LYS A 269 -11.53 -10.92 -0.49
C LYS A 269 -11.03 -11.47 -1.83
N LEU A 270 -10.55 -10.59 -2.72
CA LEU A 270 -10.00 -10.99 -4.01
C LEU A 270 -8.72 -11.83 -3.83
N ILE A 271 -7.79 -11.40 -2.96
CA ILE A 271 -6.57 -12.16 -2.67
C ILE A 271 -6.90 -13.52 -2.05
N ARG A 272 -7.80 -13.56 -1.07
CA ARG A 272 -8.23 -14.82 -0.45
C ARG A 272 -8.88 -15.77 -1.46
N LYS A 273 -9.68 -15.24 -2.39
CA LYS A 273 -10.29 -16.02 -3.47
C LYS A 273 -9.24 -16.55 -4.44
N LEU A 274 -8.21 -15.76 -4.75
CA LEU A 274 -7.08 -16.19 -5.57
C LEU A 274 -6.36 -17.38 -4.92
N TYR A 275 -6.00 -17.27 -3.64
CA TYR A 275 -5.29 -18.34 -2.92
C TYR A 275 -6.12 -19.61 -2.72
N ALA A 276 -7.44 -19.53 -2.75
CA ALA A 276 -8.33 -20.69 -2.69
C ALA A 276 -8.33 -21.52 -3.99
N ASP A 277 -7.85 -20.97 -5.11
CA ASP A 277 -7.70 -21.66 -6.40
C ASP A 277 -6.21 -21.72 -6.82
N GLU A 278 -5.47 -22.73 -6.36
CA GLU A 278 -4.04 -22.91 -6.69
C GLU A 278 -3.76 -22.96 -8.20
N SER A 279 -4.77 -23.27 -9.03
CA SER A 279 -4.62 -23.28 -10.48
C SER A 279 -4.73 -21.88 -11.13
N ALA A 280 -5.09 -20.86 -10.35
CA ALA A 280 -5.29 -19.50 -10.83
C ALA A 280 -4.03 -18.62 -10.76
N TRP A 281 -2.98 -19.08 -10.11
CA TRP A 281 -1.73 -18.36 -9.94
C TRP A 281 -0.52 -19.29 -9.90
N GLU A 282 0.65 -18.74 -10.00
CA GLU A 282 1.94 -19.42 -9.82
C GLU A 282 3.02 -18.43 -9.38
N GLU A 283 4.02 -18.90 -8.64
CA GLU A 283 5.25 -18.15 -8.41
C GLU A 283 6.16 -18.28 -9.63
N VAL A 284 6.73 -17.17 -10.07
CA VAL A 284 7.66 -17.11 -11.21
C VAL A 284 8.85 -16.24 -10.88
N GLU A 285 9.97 -16.47 -11.59
CA GLU A 285 11.18 -15.64 -11.55
C GLU A 285 11.27 -14.74 -12.79
N GLU A 286 12.20 -13.78 -12.77
CA GLU A 286 12.42 -12.83 -13.87
C GLU A 286 12.50 -13.45 -15.26
N SER A 287 13.20 -14.60 -15.37
CA SER A 287 13.40 -15.27 -16.67
C SER A 287 12.11 -15.74 -17.34
N GLU A 288 11.02 -15.78 -16.61
CA GLU A 288 9.70 -16.25 -17.05
C GLU A 288 8.74 -15.09 -17.37
N ILE A 289 9.18 -13.82 -17.23
CA ILE A 289 8.36 -12.62 -17.38
C ILE A 289 8.92 -11.79 -18.55
N THR A 290 8.06 -11.36 -19.47
CA THR A 290 8.49 -10.53 -20.61
C THR A 290 8.55 -9.06 -20.22
N ASP A 291 7.53 -8.56 -19.52
CA ASP A 291 7.47 -7.16 -19.06
C ASP A 291 7.58 -7.12 -17.53
N ILE A 292 8.82 -6.90 -17.06
CA ILE A 292 9.15 -6.95 -15.64
C ILE A 292 8.62 -5.68 -14.95
N PRO A 293 7.71 -5.81 -13.95
CA PRO A 293 7.07 -4.65 -13.32
C PRO A 293 8.01 -3.83 -12.42
N ILE A 294 9.23 -4.28 -12.18
CA ILE A 294 10.24 -3.55 -11.40
C ILE A 294 11.46 -3.30 -12.25
N SER A 295 11.76 -2.05 -12.48
CA SER A 295 13.07 -1.62 -12.94
C SER A 295 13.91 -1.25 -11.70
N TYR A 296 15.00 -1.97 -11.47
CA TYR A 296 15.99 -1.53 -10.49
C TYR A 296 16.65 -0.26 -11.02
N TRP A 297 16.18 0.86 -10.54
CA TRP A 297 16.92 2.08 -10.71
C TRP A 297 18.16 1.99 -9.81
N THR A 298 19.30 1.66 -10.42
CA THR A 298 20.58 1.95 -9.81
C THR A 298 20.71 3.47 -9.81
N ALA A 299 20.34 4.10 -8.72
CA ALA A 299 20.75 5.45 -8.46
C ALA A 299 22.30 5.44 -8.39
N SER A 300 22.94 5.63 -9.54
CA SER A 300 24.26 6.21 -9.56
C SER A 300 24.05 7.63 -9.03
N LEU A 301 24.10 7.78 -7.72
CA LEU A 301 24.35 9.07 -7.10
C LEU A 301 25.63 9.57 -7.76
N GLY A 302 25.46 10.48 -8.73
CA GLY A 302 26.54 11.16 -9.36
C GLY A 302 27.46 11.67 -8.25
N LYS A 303 28.71 11.25 -8.29
CA LYS A 303 29.77 11.89 -7.52
C LYS A 303 29.72 13.36 -7.90
N VAL A 304 29.26 14.20 -6.97
CA VAL A 304 29.52 15.64 -6.98
C VAL A 304 30.79 15.87 -6.22
#